data_835f10759fb39fe1c9df9327fd464369
#
_entry.id   835f10759fb39fe1c9df9327fd464369
#
_cell.length_a   1.000
_cell.length_b   1.000
_cell.length_c   1.000
_cell.angle_alpha   90.00
_cell.angle_beta   90.00
_cell.angle_gamma   90.00
#
_symmetry.space_group_name_H-M   'P 1'
#
loop_
_entity.id
_entity.type
_entity.pdbx_description
1 polymer ?
#
loop_
_entity_poly.entity_id
_entity_poly.type
_entity_poly.pdbx_seq_one_letter_code
_entity_poly.pdbx_strand_id
1 'polypeptide(L)'
;MAPTKQQQAQKGPKKGGKKKTADPFAKKEWYELRAPSVFTKRNCARTLITRTQGTKIASEGLKGRVIQLSLGDLNDKTQDIFRKFKLQVEDVQGRQCLTNFHGMDLTRDKLCGLVFKWQSTIEAHVDVKTTDGYTLRFFVIAFTKKQDAQNIPDSIGQDARKEASRIFPLSGAYVRKVKVLKKPKLDLGRLMELHGEGKEEEAGESVERADHYEPPVVDAV
;
A
#
# COMPACT_ATOMS: atom_id res chain seq x y z
N MET A 1 -90.75 12.70 -18.42
CA MET A 1 -89.68 11.72 -18.48
C MET A 1 -88.41 12.46 -18.22
N ALA A 2 -87.79 12.25 -17.01
CA ALA A 2 -86.53 12.91 -16.60
C ALA A 2 -85.36 11.96 -16.84
N PRO A 3 -84.18 12.44 -17.32
CA PRO A 3 -83.05 11.58 -17.57
C PRO A 3 -82.27 11.30 -16.29
N THR A 4 -81.95 10.04 -16.12
CA THR A 4 -81.20 9.44 -14.99
C THR A 4 -79.76 9.95 -14.99
N LYS A 5 -79.30 10.55 -13.88
CA LYS A 5 -77.88 10.94 -13.62
C LYS A 5 -77.08 9.71 -13.37
N GLN A 6 -76.11 9.42 -14.24
CA GLN A 6 -75.05 8.45 -14.00
C GLN A 6 -74.07 9.00 -12.96
N GLN A 7 -73.92 8.27 -11.84
CA GLN A 7 -72.91 8.55 -10.81
C GLN A 7 -71.57 8.13 -11.34
N GLN A 8 -70.69 9.10 -11.61
CA GLN A 8 -69.26 8.83 -11.84
C GLN A 8 -68.59 8.47 -10.53
N ALA A 9 -68.13 7.22 -10.45
CA ALA A 9 -67.29 6.75 -9.35
C ALA A 9 -65.96 7.48 -9.34
N GLN A 10 -65.68 8.32 -8.33
CA GLN A 10 -64.42 8.99 -8.09
C GLN A 10 -63.40 7.93 -7.67
N LYS A 11 -62.42 7.64 -8.56
CA LYS A 11 -61.21 6.88 -8.19
C LYS A 11 -60.39 7.69 -7.22
N GLY A 12 -60.36 7.30 -5.97
CA GLY A 12 -59.51 7.87 -4.94
C GLY A 12 -58.01 7.80 -5.31
N PRO A 13 -57.18 8.73 -4.76
CA PRO A 13 -55.78 8.81 -5.10
C PRO A 13 -55.05 7.51 -4.68
N LYS A 14 -54.42 6.82 -5.64
CA LYS A 14 -53.55 5.67 -5.38
C LYS A 14 -52.43 6.17 -4.47
N LYS A 15 -52.43 5.76 -3.18
CA LYS A 15 -51.30 5.93 -2.26
C LYS A 15 -50.08 5.29 -2.91
N GLY A 16 -49.20 6.10 -3.46
CA GLY A 16 -47.88 5.65 -3.94
C GLY A 16 -47.13 5.01 -2.79
N GLY A 17 -47.04 3.68 -2.79
CA GLY A 17 -46.25 2.96 -1.80
C GLY A 17 -44.82 3.51 -1.84
N LYS A 18 -44.36 4.10 -0.74
CA LYS A 18 -42.96 4.50 -0.57
C LYS A 18 -42.13 3.27 -0.87
N LYS A 19 -41.40 3.27 -2.00
CA LYS A 19 -40.40 2.24 -2.29
C LYS A 19 -39.45 2.20 -1.11
N LYS A 20 -39.42 1.08 -0.37
CA LYS A 20 -38.44 0.87 0.69
C LYS A 20 -37.07 1.04 0.03
N THR A 21 -36.35 2.07 0.43
CA THR A 21 -34.94 2.26 0.04
C THR A 21 -34.15 1.08 0.57
N ALA A 22 -33.78 0.16 -0.33
CA ALA A 22 -32.97 -0.96 0.06
C ALA A 22 -31.60 -0.44 0.51
N ASP A 23 -31.12 -0.91 1.66
CA ASP A 23 -29.81 -0.55 2.17
C ASP A 23 -28.73 -0.97 1.16
N PRO A 24 -27.94 0.00 0.61
CA PRO A 24 -26.89 -0.31 -0.36
C PRO A 24 -25.79 -1.18 0.24
N PHE A 25 -25.55 -1.13 1.56
CA PHE A 25 -24.55 -1.94 2.24
C PHE A 25 -24.93 -3.42 2.35
N ALA A 26 -26.20 -3.76 2.36
CA ALA A 26 -26.66 -5.16 2.36
C ALA A 26 -26.17 -5.96 1.14
N LYS A 27 -25.85 -5.27 0.02
CA LYS A 27 -25.36 -5.89 -1.21
C LYS A 27 -23.84 -5.90 -1.33
N LYS A 28 -23.11 -5.45 -0.31
CA LYS A 28 -21.66 -5.33 -0.33
C LYS A 28 -21.00 -6.40 0.53
N GLU A 29 -19.78 -6.76 0.15
CA GLU A 29 -18.90 -7.68 0.86
C GLU A 29 -17.57 -7.05 1.16
N TRP A 30 -16.97 -7.45 2.28
CA TRP A 30 -15.65 -7.02 2.70
C TRP A 30 -14.59 -8.01 2.21
N TYR A 31 -13.51 -7.47 1.68
CA TYR A 31 -12.31 -8.19 1.31
C TYR A 31 -11.12 -7.63 2.09
N GLU A 32 -10.22 -8.50 2.47
CA GLU A 32 -9.01 -8.15 3.20
C GLU A 32 -7.84 -7.92 2.21
N LEU A 33 -7.03 -6.91 2.51
CA LEU A 33 -5.87 -6.57 1.71
C LEU A 33 -4.64 -7.15 2.38
N ARG A 34 -3.91 -7.96 1.63
CA ARG A 34 -2.64 -8.54 2.06
C ARG A 34 -1.49 -7.79 1.39
N ALA A 35 -0.62 -7.20 2.23
CA ALA A 35 0.60 -6.55 1.79
C ALA A 35 1.70 -7.58 1.48
N PRO A 36 2.68 -7.26 0.61
CA PRO A 36 3.85 -8.08 0.37
C PRO A 36 4.64 -8.40 1.65
N SER A 37 5.40 -9.48 1.65
CA SER A 37 6.19 -9.97 2.79
C SER A 37 7.28 -9.01 3.28
N VAL A 38 7.63 -8.01 2.45
CA VAL A 38 8.56 -6.92 2.82
C VAL A 38 8.05 -6.09 4.00
N PHE A 39 6.73 -6.05 4.20
CA PHE A 39 6.10 -5.29 5.29
C PHE A 39 5.81 -6.20 6.48
N THR A 40 6.00 -5.67 7.69
CA THR A 40 5.79 -6.41 8.94
C THR A 40 4.33 -6.82 9.11
N LYS A 41 3.39 -5.90 8.81
CA LYS A 41 1.96 -6.18 8.86
C LYS A 41 1.45 -6.60 7.50
N ARG A 42 1.11 -7.88 7.36
CA ARG A 42 0.58 -8.42 6.12
C ARG A 42 -0.88 -8.04 5.90
N ASN A 43 -1.74 -8.17 6.90
CA ASN A 43 -3.14 -7.75 6.82
C ASN A 43 -3.24 -6.25 7.14
N CYS A 44 -3.20 -5.43 6.10
CA CYS A 44 -3.03 -3.99 6.26
C CYS A 44 -4.35 -3.20 6.23
N ALA A 45 -5.37 -3.68 5.52
CA ALA A 45 -6.63 -2.96 5.39
C ALA A 45 -7.76 -3.86 4.88
N ARG A 46 -8.98 -3.29 4.80
CA ARG A 46 -10.16 -3.93 4.22
C ARG A 46 -10.76 -3.04 3.15
N THR A 47 -11.32 -3.64 2.11
CA THR A 47 -12.00 -2.94 1.04
C THR A 47 -13.40 -3.51 0.82
N LEU A 48 -14.30 -2.65 0.36
CA LEU A 48 -15.69 -2.96 0.16
C LEU A 48 -16.00 -3.06 -1.34
N ILE A 49 -16.72 -4.10 -1.74
CA ILE A 49 -17.20 -4.26 -3.12
C ILE A 49 -18.60 -4.85 -3.12
N THR A 50 -19.35 -4.60 -4.18
CA THR A 50 -20.65 -5.21 -4.40
C THR A 50 -20.48 -6.71 -4.69
N ARG A 51 -21.34 -7.55 -4.08
CA ARG A 51 -21.37 -9.01 -4.33
C ARG A 51 -21.47 -9.30 -5.82
N THR A 52 -20.94 -10.44 -6.21
CA THR A 52 -21.09 -10.94 -7.59
C THR A 52 -22.55 -11.01 -7.98
N GLN A 53 -22.90 -10.33 -9.06
CA GLN A 53 -24.25 -10.32 -9.62
C GLN A 53 -24.18 -10.59 -11.13
N GLY A 54 -24.66 -11.76 -11.56
CA GLY A 54 -24.62 -12.15 -12.96
C GLY A 54 -23.22 -12.12 -13.54
N THR A 55 -23.00 -11.31 -14.56
CA THR A 55 -21.70 -11.18 -15.26
C THR A 55 -20.66 -10.32 -14.51
N LYS A 56 -21.07 -9.55 -13.49
CA LYS A 56 -20.16 -8.71 -12.71
C LYS A 56 -19.57 -9.51 -11.56
N ILE A 57 -18.37 -10.00 -11.74
CA ILE A 57 -17.63 -10.79 -10.76
C ILE A 57 -16.91 -9.82 -9.80
N ALA A 58 -17.07 -10.02 -8.48
CA ALA A 58 -16.48 -9.16 -7.48
C ALA A 58 -14.95 -9.18 -7.52
N SER A 59 -14.34 -10.34 -7.74
CA SER A 59 -12.88 -10.48 -7.86
C SER A 59 -12.30 -9.70 -9.03
N GLU A 60 -12.96 -9.69 -10.18
CA GLU A 60 -12.52 -8.90 -11.33
C GLU A 60 -12.63 -7.40 -11.06
N GLY A 61 -13.67 -6.97 -10.35
CA GLY A 61 -13.85 -5.57 -9.96
C GLY A 61 -12.83 -5.09 -8.92
N LEU A 62 -12.18 -6.02 -8.20
CA LEU A 62 -11.10 -5.71 -7.24
C LEU A 62 -9.73 -5.61 -7.91
N LYS A 63 -9.46 -6.40 -8.96
CA LYS A 63 -8.20 -6.36 -9.69
C LYS A 63 -7.95 -4.97 -10.27
N GLY A 64 -6.74 -4.48 -10.09
CA GLY A 64 -6.34 -3.15 -10.53
C GLY A 64 -6.68 -2.00 -9.57
N ARG A 65 -7.42 -2.25 -8.47
CA ARG A 65 -7.71 -1.23 -7.47
C ARG A 65 -6.42 -0.81 -6.75
N VAL A 66 -6.18 0.49 -6.67
CA VAL A 66 -5.02 1.07 -5.98
C VAL A 66 -5.47 1.62 -4.62
N ILE A 67 -4.80 1.19 -3.58
CA ILE A 67 -5.09 1.58 -2.20
C ILE A 67 -3.86 2.26 -1.64
N GLN A 68 -4.08 3.37 -0.95
CA GLN A 68 -3.01 4.17 -0.37
C GLN A 68 -2.98 3.98 1.14
N LEU A 69 -1.84 3.55 1.65
CA LEU A 69 -1.62 3.24 3.06
C LEU A 69 -0.39 3.98 3.57
N SER A 70 -0.39 4.34 4.85
CA SER A 70 0.78 4.89 5.51
C SER A 70 1.80 3.79 5.77
N LEU A 71 3.09 4.10 5.61
CA LEU A 71 4.16 3.16 5.96
C LEU A 71 4.17 2.83 7.46
N GLY A 72 3.75 3.76 8.32
CA GLY A 72 3.58 3.50 9.74
C GLY A 72 2.52 2.44 10.06
N ASP A 73 1.48 2.33 9.20
CA ASP A 73 0.45 1.29 9.34
C ASP A 73 0.91 -0.07 8.82
N LEU A 74 1.83 -0.09 7.85
CA LEU A 74 2.42 -1.30 7.28
C LEU A 74 3.56 -1.85 8.13
N ASN A 75 4.31 -0.96 8.76
CA ASN A 75 5.39 -1.28 9.68
C ASN A 75 5.07 -0.68 11.05
N ASP A 76 5.44 -1.35 12.14
CA ASP A 76 5.22 -0.84 13.50
C ASP A 76 6.10 0.35 13.89
N LYS A 77 6.74 0.99 12.92
CA LYS A 77 7.64 2.13 13.15
C LYS A 77 6.90 3.44 12.97
N THR A 78 6.71 4.17 14.06
CA THR A 78 6.05 5.48 14.07
C THR A 78 6.83 6.57 13.31
N GLN A 79 8.12 6.36 13.05
CA GLN A 79 8.98 7.34 12.39
C GLN A 79 8.65 7.54 10.89
N ASP A 80 8.01 6.55 10.25
CA ASP A 80 7.76 6.55 8.80
C ASP A 80 6.32 6.89 8.40
N ILE A 81 5.53 7.45 9.30
CA ILE A 81 4.11 7.80 9.06
C ILE A 81 3.94 8.76 7.88
N PHE A 82 4.94 9.57 7.60
CA PHE A 82 4.89 10.57 6.53
C PHE A 82 5.05 10.00 5.12
N ARG A 83 5.35 8.71 4.96
CA ARG A 83 5.42 8.03 3.67
C ARG A 83 4.14 7.26 3.40
N LYS A 84 3.52 7.52 2.26
CA LYS A 84 2.33 6.80 1.81
C LYS A 84 2.72 5.87 0.66
N PHE A 85 2.42 4.59 0.83
CA PHE A 85 2.60 3.59 -0.21
C PHE A 85 1.29 3.35 -0.94
N LYS A 86 1.37 3.24 -2.25
CA LYS A 86 0.26 2.82 -3.11
C LYS A 86 0.45 1.36 -3.43
N LEU A 87 -0.50 0.55 -3.01
CA LEU A 87 -0.56 -0.87 -3.28
C LEU A 87 -1.68 -1.13 -4.28
N GLN A 88 -1.39 -1.84 -5.35
CA GLN A 88 -2.38 -2.24 -6.35
C GLN A 88 -2.73 -3.70 -6.17
N VAL A 89 -4.02 -4.02 -6.18
CA VAL A 89 -4.52 -5.39 -6.15
C VAL A 89 -4.21 -6.04 -7.49
N GLU A 90 -3.45 -7.12 -7.48
CA GLU A 90 -3.09 -7.88 -8.69
C GLU A 90 -3.89 -9.17 -8.81
N ASP A 91 -4.13 -9.86 -7.69
CA ASP A 91 -4.96 -11.07 -7.69
C ASP A 91 -5.82 -11.16 -6.42
N VAL A 92 -6.87 -11.97 -6.50
CA VAL A 92 -7.83 -12.17 -5.41
C VAL A 92 -7.98 -13.66 -5.14
N GLN A 93 -7.64 -14.08 -3.93
CA GLN A 93 -7.75 -15.46 -3.46
C GLN A 93 -8.79 -15.55 -2.35
N GLY A 94 -9.95 -16.12 -2.66
CA GLY A 94 -11.07 -16.18 -1.74
C GLY A 94 -11.50 -14.77 -1.31
N ARG A 95 -11.26 -14.40 -0.04
CA ARG A 95 -11.53 -13.07 0.51
C ARG A 95 -10.28 -12.21 0.69
N GLN A 96 -9.13 -12.72 0.31
CA GLN A 96 -7.86 -12.00 0.41
C GLN A 96 -7.45 -11.43 -0.94
N CYS A 97 -7.11 -10.15 -0.96
CA CYS A 97 -6.59 -9.46 -2.14
C CYS A 97 -5.08 -9.37 -2.01
N LEU A 98 -4.36 -10.00 -2.92
CA LEU A 98 -2.91 -9.92 -3.00
C LEU A 98 -2.53 -8.61 -3.68
N THR A 99 -1.70 -7.81 -3.02
CA THR A 99 -1.31 -6.49 -3.50
C THR A 99 0.17 -6.44 -3.87
N ASN A 100 0.50 -5.53 -4.79
CA ASN A 100 1.88 -5.27 -5.16
C ASN A 100 2.16 -3.76 -5.15
N PHE A 101 3.43 -3.39 -5.06
CA PHE A 101 3.86 -2.01 -5.06
C PHE A 101 3.47 -1.29 -6.37
N HIS A 102 2.86 -0.13 -6.23
CA HIS A 102 2.45 0.71 -7.37
C HIS A 102 3.01 2.13 -7.31
N GLY A 103 3.50 2.55 -6.18
CA GLY A 103 4.10 3.86 -6.01
C GLY A 103 4.23 4.29 -4.57
N MET A 104 4.91 5.41 -4.37
CA MET A 104 5.10 6.04 -3.08
C MET A 104 4.87 7.55 -3.20
N ASP A 105 4.40 8.17 -2.15
CA ASP A 105 4.23 9.61 -2.05
C ASP A 105 4.53 10.09 -0.63
N LEU A 106 5.08 11.28 -0.47
CA LEU A 106 5.18 11.90 0.84
C LEU A 106 3.85 12.54 1.23
N THR A 107 3.57 12.60 2.53
CA THR A 107 2.42 13.35 3.04
C THR A 107 2.61 14.84 2.77
N ARG A 108 1.50 15.54 2.56
CA ARG A 108 1.52 16.98 2.28
C ARG A 108 2.12 17.77 3.46
N ASP A 109 1.83 17.36 4.68
CA ASP A 109 2.34 18.00 5.88
C ASP A 109 3.86 17.95 5.95
N LYS A 110 4.44 16.78 5.66
CA LYS A 110 5.89 16.62 5.62
C LYS A 110 6.52 17.48 4.53
N LEU A 111 5.92 17.47 3.34
CA LEU A 111 6.42 18.28 2.22
C LEU A 111 6.39 19.78 2.57
N CYS A 112 5.30 20.26 3.15
CA CYS A 112 5.19 21.66 3.59
C CYS A 112 6.18 21.99 4.72
N GLY A 113 6.42 21.06 5.65
CA GLY A 113 7.38 21.24 6.73
C GLY A 113 8.85 21.23 6.28
N LEU A 114 9.16 20.77 5.06
CA LEU A 114 10.50 20.81 4.50
C LEU A 114 10.86 22.15 3.84
N VAL A 115 9.84 22.95 3.52
CA VAL A 115 10.05 24.24 2.82
C VAL A 115 10.22 25.35 3.87
N PHE A 116 11.40 25.97 3.86
CA PHE A 116 11.71 27.10 4.73
C PHE A 116 11.94 28.37 3.93
N LYS A 117 11.76 29.52 4.61
CA LYS A 117 12.12 30.82 4.02
C LYS A 117 13.61 30.88 3.68
N TRP A 118 13.94 31.57 2.58
CA TRP A 118 15.31 31.83 2.13
C TRP A 118 16.10 30.60 1.68
N GLN A 119 15.42 29.50 1.46
CA GLN A 119 15.99 28.33 0.82
C GLN A 119 15.43 28.17 -0.59
N SER A 120 16.27 27.83 -1.54
CA SER A 120 15.85 27.44 -2.88
C SER A 120 15.55 25.94 -2.92
N THR A 121 14.48 25.59 -3.60
CA THR A 121 14.07 24.19 -3.80
C THR A 121 14.51 23.76 -5.19
N ILE A 122 15.16 22.61 -5.27
CA ILE A 122 15.56 21.96 -6.51
C ILE A 122 14.75 20.70 -6.67
N GLU A 123 14.04 20.56 -7.78
CA GLU A 123 13.30 19.35 -8.12
C GLU A 123 13.95 18.66 -9.32
N ALA A 124 14.12 17.36 -9.20
CA ALA A 124 14.63 16.52 -10.27
C ALA A 124 13.76 15.27 -10.43
N HIS A 125 13.75 14.70 -11.63
CA HIS A 125 13.17 13.40 -11.86
C HIS A 125 14.12 12.53 -12.66
N VAL A 126 14.13 11.25 -12.34
CA VAL A 126 14.99 10.26 -13.01
C VAL A 126 14.16 9.00 -13.28
N ASP A 127 14.31 8.47 -14.49
CA ASP A 127 13.69 7.20 -14.86
C ASP A 127 14.71 6.08 -14.69
N VAL A 128 14.35 5.07 -13.91
CA VAL A 128 15.21 3.93 -13.59
C VAL A 128 14.49 2.65 -14.01
N LYS A 129 15.22 1.78 -14.67
CA LYS A 129 14.78 0.42 -14.96
C LYS A 129 15.38 -0.52 -13.93
N THR A 130 14.51 -1.24 -13.20
CA THR A 130 14.94 -2.22 -12.21
C THR A 130 15.31 -3.55 -12.86
N THR A 131 16.07 -4.39 -12.16
CA THR A 131 16.40 -5.75 -12.59
C THR A 131 15.17 -6.60 -12.82
N ASP A 132 14.10 -6.37 -12.07
CA ASP A 132 12.80 -7.06 -12.19
C ASP A 132 11.97 -6.62 -13.40
N GLY A 133 12.47 -5.68 -14.22
CA GLY A 133 11.79 -5.20 -15.42
C GLY A 133 10.78 -4.07 -15.18
N TYR A 134 10.67 -3.54 -13.98
CA TYR A 134 9.89 -2.31 -13.72
C TYR A 134 10.63 -1.09 -14.26
N THR A 135 9.88 -0.14 -14.81
CA THR A 135 10.40 1.21 -15.07
C THR A 135 9.75 2.15 -14.09
N LEU A 136 10.55 2.76 -13.24
CA LEU A 136 10.12 3.65 -12.17
C LEU A 136 10.61 5.07 -12.45
N ARG A 137 9.77 6.05 -12.15
CA ARG A 137 10.16 7.46 -12.14
C ARG A 137 10.24 7.96 -10.71
N PHE A 138 11.44 8.34 -10.31
CA PHE A 138 11.72 8.96 -9.02
C PHE A 138 11.65 10.47 -9.16
N PHE A 139 10.94 11.11 -8.25
CA PHE A 139 10.91 12.55 -8.09
C PHE A 139 11.66 12.88 -6.80
N VAL A 140 12.76 13.59 -6.95
CA VAL A 140 13.62 14.01 -5.85
C VAL A 140 13.41 15.51 -5.62
N ILE A 141 13.30 15.90 -4.37
CA ILE A 141 13.28 17.29 -3.94
C ILE A 141 14.50 17.55 -3.07
N ALA A 142 15.23 18.61 -3.35
CA ALA A 142 16.40 19.02 -2.59
C ALA A 142 16.31 20.49 -2.20
N PHE A 143 16.93 20.83 -1.10
CA PHE A 143 16.94 22.20 -0.57
C PHE A 143 18.38 22.71 -0.44
N THR A 144 18.58 23.99 -0.75
CA THR A 144 19.88 24.62 -0.61
C THR A 144 20.23 24.87 0.84
N LYS A 145 21.53 24.91 1.15
CA LYS A 145 22.02 25.03 2.52
C LYS A 145 21.85 26.46 3.03
N LYS A 146 20.93 26.67 3.98
CA LYS A 146 20.88 27.88 4.80
C LYS A 146 20.63 27.62 6.28
N GLN A 147 20.20 26.41 6.69
CA GLN A 147 20.03 26.03 8.10
C GLN A 147 20.30 24.53 8.29
N ASP A 148 20.62 24.15 9.51
CA ASP A 148 20.90 22.76 9.87
C ASP A 148 19.71 21.84 9.59
N ALA A 149 19.94 20.85 8.74
CA ALA A 149 18.92 19.89 8.36
C ALA A 149 18.77 18.81 9.43
N GLN A 150 17.54 18.60 9.86
CA GLN A 150 17.20 17.42 10.65
C GLN A 150 17.39 16.15 9.80
N ASN A 151 18.13 15.20 10.36
CA ASN A 151 18.41 13.92 9.69
C ASN A 151 17.11 13.11 9.52
N ILE A 152 16.69 12.94 8.25
CA ILE A 152 15.66 11.97 7.91
C ILE A 152 16.37 10.75 7.34
N PRO A 153 16.05 9.54 7.79
CA PRO A 153 16.64 8.32 7.27
C PRO A 153 16.12 8.06 5.85
N ASP A 154 16.90 8.44 4.87
CA ASP A 154 16.64 8.20 3.45
C ASP A 154 17.98 7.97 2.75
N SER A 155 18.32 6.69 2.52
CA SER A 155 19.61 6.30 1.94
C SER A 155 19.82 6.90 0.54
N ILE A 156 18.80 6.84 -0.31
CA ILE A 156 18.86 7.38 -1.68
C ILE A 156 19.03 8.89 -1.66
N GLY A 157 18.32 9.59 -0.77
CA GLY A 157 18.44 11.03 -0.60
C GLY A 157 19.81 11.44 -0.06
N GLN A 158 20.41 10.65 0.82
CA GLN A 158 21.75 10.92 1.35
C GLN A 158 22.84 10.75 0.29
N ASP A 159 22.74 9.71 -0.53
CA ASP A 159 23.69 9.47 -1.61
C ASP A 159 23.58 10.55 -2.68
N ALA A 160 22.36 10.92 -3.08
CA ALA A 160 22.10 12.03 -3.97
C ALA A 160 22.66 13.37 -3.41
N ARG A 161 22.52 13.59 -2.11
CA ARG A 161 23.09 14.76 -1.43
C ARG A 161 24.62 14.75 -1.50
N LYS A 162 25.28 13.63 -1.24
CA LYS A 162 26.75 13.52 -1.28
C LYS A 162 27.29 13.87 -2.67
N GLU A 163 26.70 13.29 -3.71
CA GLU A 163 27.13 13.53 -5.08
C GLU A 163 26.84 14.98 -5.53
N ALA A 164 25.65 15.49 -5.26
CA ALA A 164 25.28 16.86 -5.62
C ALA A 164 26.02 17.93 -4.80
N SER A 165 26.47 17.62 -3.57
CA SER A 165 27.22 18.54 -2.70
C SER A 165 28.57 18.93 -3.27
N ARG A 166 29.12 18.16 -4.22
CA ARG A 166 30.34 18.51 -4.94
C ARG A 166 30.13 19.69 -5.87
N ILE A 167 28.93 19.89 -6.36
CA ILE A 167 28.57 20.95 -7.32
C ILE A 167 27.90 22.11 -6.59
N PHE A 168 26.94 21.81 -5.73
CA PHE A 168 26.18 22.81 -4.99
C PHE A 168 25.84 22.34 -3.56
N PRO A 169 26.03 23.17 -2.52
CA PRO A 169 25.80 22.77 -1.14
C PRO A 169 24.30 22.58 -0.88
N LEU A 170 23.87 21.33 -0.67
CA LEU A 170 22.51 20.97 -0.33
C LEU A 170 22.37 20.73 1.18
N SER A 171 21.28 21.21 1.75
CA SER A 171 20.92 20.92 3.14
C SER A 171 20.27 19.54 3.29
N GLY A 172 19.47 19.15 2.34
CA GLY A 172 18.80 17.84 2.33
C GLY A 172 18.26 17.50 0.95
N ALA A 173 18.23 16.21 0.63
CA ALA A 173 17.60 15.69 -0.56
C ALA A 173 16.69 14.53 -0.15
N TYR A 174 15.46 14.51 -0.68
CA TYR A 174 14.42 13.54 -0.30
C TYR A 174 13.73 13.01 -1.54
N VAL A 175 13.39 11.74 -1.54
CA VAL A 175 12.50 11.18 -2.56
C VAL A 175 11.06 11.57 -2.23
N ARG A 176 10.52 12.50 -3.01
CA ARG A 176 9.16 12.99 -2.82
C ARG A 176 8.11 11.99 -3.29
N LYS A 177 8.35 11.38 -4.46
CA LYS A 177 7.37 10.53 -5.13
C LYS A 177 8.05 9.49 -5.99
N VAL A 178 7.44 8.31 -6.04
CA VAL A 178 7.81 7.25 -6.97
C VAL A 178 6.58 6.86 -7.77
N LYS A 179 6.70 6.83 -9.10
CA LYS A 179 5.66 6.35 -10.01
C LYS A 179 6.15 5.14 -10.77
N VAL A 180 5.30 4.13 -10.88
CA VAL A 180 5.52 3.02 -11.80
C VAL A 180 5.06 3.45 -13.21
N LEU A 181 5.98 3.49 -14.17
CA LEU A 181 5.69 3.82 -15.57
C LEU A 181 5.34 2.57 -16.37
N LYS A 182 6.14 1.53 -16.22
CA LYS A 182 5.92 0.23 -16.87
C LYS A 182 6.04 -0.89 -15.85
N LYS A 183 5.13 -1.84 -15.93
CA LYS A 183 5.17 -3.09 -15.17
C LYS A 183 5.57 -4.23 -16.10
N PRO A 184 6.32 -5.22 -15.64
CA PRO A 184 6.47 -6.47 -16.36
C PRO A 184 5.11 -7.19 -16.45
N LYS A 185 5.01 -8.23 -17.29
CA LYS A 185 3.82 -9.08 -17.33
C LYS A 185 3.60 -9.70 -15.95
N LEU A 186 2.32 -9.78 -15.56
CA LEU A 186 1.95 -10.41 -14.30
C LEU A 186 2.36 -11.88 -14.31
N ASP A 187 3.21 -12.24 -13.36
CA ASP A 187 3.60 -13.61 -13.08
C ASP A 187 3.03 -14.00 -11.72
N LEU A 188 2.09 -14.95 -11.74
CA LEU A 188 1.41 -15.41 -10.53
C LEU A 188 2.39 -16.14 -9.58
N GLY A 189 3.42 -16.81 -10.12
CA GLY A 189 4.46 -17.44 -9.32
C GLY A 189 5.22 -16.42 -8.47
N ARG A 190 5.70 -15.35 -9.11
CA ARG A 190 6.36 -14.24 -8.41
C ARG A 190 5.46 -13.52 -7.41
N LEU A 191 4.19 -13.35 -7.76
CA LEU A 191 3.23 -12.75 -6.83
C LEU A 191 3.04 -13.63 -5.59
N MET A 192 3.00 -14.95 -5.77
CA MET A 192 2.92 -15.91 -4.66
C MET A 192 4.18 -15.90 -3.80
N GLU A 193 5.36 -15.80 -4.39
CA GLU A 193 6.62 -15.64 -3.65
C GLU A 193 6.64 -14.36 -2.81
N LEU A 194 6.16 -13.24 -3.36
CA LEU A 194 6.04 -11.98 -2.63
C LEU A 194 5.05 -12.06 -1.46
N HIS A 195 4.06 -12.94 -1.53
CA HIS A 195 3.05 -13.15 -0.50
C HIS A 195 3.20 -14.48 0.21
N GLY A 196 4.08 -15.34 -0.24
CA GLY A 196 4.47 -16.56 0.46
C GLY A 196 4.79 -16.20 1.90
N GLU A 197 4.49 -17.08 2.81
CA GLU A 197 5.15 -17.06 4.09
C GLU A 197 6.62 -17.14 3.72
N GLY A 198 7.34 -16.01 3.85
CA GLY A 198 8.77 -16.10 3.94
C GLY A 198 8.94 -17.23 4.93
N LYS A 199 9.62 -18.29 4.58
CA LYS A 199 10.31 -19.06 5.58
C LYS A 199 10.94 -17.94 6.40
N GLU A 200 10.36 -17.64 7.56
CA GLU A 200 11.21 -17.33 8.66
C GLU A 200 12.23 -18.46 8.52
N GLU A 201 13.39 -18.17 7.97
CA GLU A 201 14.54 -18.87 8.42
C GLU A 201 14.40 -18.68 9.92
N GLU A 202 13.77 -19.69 10.56
CA GLU A 202 14.13 -20.06 11.88
C GLU A 202 15.64 -20.10 11.72
N ALA A 203 16.28 -18.97 12.04
CA ALA A 203 17.65 -18.94 12.46
C ALA A 203 17.58 -19.93 13.60
N GLY A 204 17.87 -21.19 13.24
CA GLY A 204 17.76 -22.27 14.17
C GLY A 204 18.54 -21.78 15.35
N GLU A 205 17.87 -21.63 16.48
CA GLU A 205 18.51 -21.38 17.74
C GLU A 205 19.72 -22.28 17.71
N SER A 206 20.91 -21.70 17.70
CA SER A 206 22.12 -22.49 17.74
C SER A 206 22.03 -23.23 19.07
N VAL A 207 21.48 -24.44 19.01
CA VAL A 207 21.53 -25.36 20.12
C VAL A 207 23.01 -25.59 20.29
N GLU A 208 23.62 -24.88 21.27
CA GLU A 208 24.90 -25.21 21.77
C GLU A 208 24.81 -26.68 22.15
N ARG A 209 25.41 -27.52 21.32
CA ARG A 209 25.61 -28.91 21.64
C ARG A 209 26.37 -28.91 22.94
N ALA A 210 25.80 -29.50 23.97
CA ALA A 210 26.51 -29.81 25.19
C ALA A 210 27.56 -30.88 24.85
N ASP A 211 28.65 -30.47 24.21
CA ASP A 211 29.80 -31.29 23.89
C ASP A 211 30.75 -31.38 25.12
N HIS A 212 30.19 -31.50 26.31
CA HIS A 212 30.85 -31.98 27.48
C HIS A 212 30.23 -33.33 27.90
N TYR A 213 30.28 -34.30 26.98
CA TYR A 213 30.19 -35.69 27.38
C TYR A 213 31.59 -36.12 27.83
N GLU A 214 31.87 -36.04 29.11
CA GLU A 214 32.98 -36.75 29.75
C GLU A 214 32.52 -38.22 29.88
N PRO A 215 33.21 -39.17 29.19
CA PRO A 215 32.87 -40.58 29.37
C PRO A 215 33.19 -40.98 30.82
N PRO A 216 32.35 -41.81 31.49
CA PRO A 216 32.61 -42.25 32.83
C PRO A 216 33.92 -43.02 32.86
N VAL A 217 34.81 -42.63 33.81
CA VAL A 217 36.04 -43.34 34.08
C VAL A 217 35.69 -44.73 34.58
N VAL A 218 35.99 -45.75 33.79
CA VAL A 218 35.85 -47.15 34.20
C VAL A 218 37.06 -47.49 35.00
N ASP A 219 36.93 -47.56 36.32
CA ASP A 219 37.96 -48.09 37.19
C ASP A 219 38.26 -49.54 36.81
N ALA A 220 39.46 -49.79 36.31
CA ALA A 220 39.98 -51.13 36.06
C ALA A 220 40.31 -51.79 37.40
N VAL A 221 39.70 -52.95 37.64
CA VAL A 221 40.04 -53.89 38.71
C VAL A 221 41.22 -54.77 38.27
#